data_2df23693ec804427f342aec1149b6622
#
_entry.id   2df23693ec804427f342aec1149b6622
#
_cell.length_a   1.000
_cell.length_b   1.000
_cell.length_c   1.000
_cell.angle_alpha   90.00
_cell.angle_beta   90.00
_cell.angle_gamma   90.00
#
_symmetry.space_group_name_H-M   'P 1'
#
loop_
_entity.id
_entity.type
_entity.pdbx_description
1 polymer ?
#
loop_
_entity_poly.entity_id
_entity_poly.type
_entity_poly.pdbx_seq_one_letter_code
_entity_poly.pdbx_strand_id
1 'polypeptide(L)'
;MVSTYKEKVYNSIELDLEKILIKLPKLKWVKIKEYRNKENINGRIRSAVIRKDAERYYVSILVEEDVYKPMFTPQSIIGIDLGIKDLIVTSHNEKIENTIKDRSKRLKGLQRALARCKEGSKNRYKIKLKIQRLWQKTRNARKHLIYDITNKLIKENDIIVCEDLDIKSMYKDHNIAKSLNSNPLGEIIIVLKYKVLWNNKKLIQIDRYYPSSQVCSVCEFQNKELKNLSIRKYECPICHTKHDRDFNASVNIMFEGLKIYMQDLT
;
A
#
# COMPACT_ATOMS: atom_id res chain seq x y z
N MET A 1 -24.60 -8.36 -2.67
CA MET A 1 -25.29 -8.07 -1.40
C MET A 1 -24.24 -8.15 -0.30
N VAL A 2 -23.88 -7.00 0.27
CA VAL A 2 -23.03 -6.92 1.45
C VAL A 2 -23.96 -6.88 2.63
N SER A 3 -24.11 -8.00 3.34
CA SER A 3 -24.89 -8.03 4.58
C SER A 3 -23.96 -7.61 5.71
N THR A 4 -24.03 -6.36 6.11
CA THR A 4 -23.43 -5.86 7.34
C THR A 4 -24.35 -6.21 8.51
N TYR A 5 -23.97 -7.20 9.29
CA TYR A 5 -24.64 -7.44 10.57
C TYR A 5 -24.04 -6.51 11.62
N LYS A 6 -24.73 -5.39 11.89
CA LYS A 6 -24.52 -4.60 13.09
C LYS A 6 -25.38 -5.15 14.22
N GLU A 7 -24.68 -5.52 15.27
CA GLU A 7 -25.03 -5.57 16.69
C GLU A 7 -26.37 -6.08 17.20
N LYS A 8 -26.30 -7.09 18.00
CA LYS A 8 -26.76 -7.28 19.41
C LYS A 8 -26.70 -8.74 19.89
N VAL A 9 -25.81 -9.56 19.35
CA VAL A 9 -25.63 -10.92 19.90
C VAL A 9 -24.18 -11.08 20.30
N TYR A 10 -23.87 -10.81 21.54
CA TYR A 10 -22.67 -11.24 22.22
C TYR A 10 -22.58 -12.77 22.07
N ASN A 11 -21.46 -13.29 21.55
CA ASN A 11 -21.13 -14.71 21.39
C ASN A 11 -21.75 -15.47 20.19
N SER A 12 -22.14 -14.82 19.12
CA SER A 12 -22.67 -15.52 17.94
C SER A 12 -21.61 -15.90 16.89
N ILE A 13 -20.41 -15.34 17.01
CA ILE A 13 -19.27 -15.65 16.11
C ILE A 13 -18.19 -16.31 16.94
N GLU A 14 -17.89 -17.57 16.65
CA GLU A 14 -16.88 -18.37 17.32
C GLU A 14 -15.90 -18.92 16.29
N LEU A 15 -14.64 -19.06 16.66
CA LEU A 15 -13.59 -19.59 15.79
C LEU A 15 -12.94 -20.79 16.49
N ASP A 16 -13.02 -21.94 15.85
CA ASP A 16 -12.33 -23.16 16.25
C ASP A 16 -11.16 -23.40 15.29
N LEU A 17 -9.96 -22.97 15.70
CA LEU A 17 -8.76 -23.06 14.88
C LEU A 17 -8.21 -24.49 14.80
N GLU A 18 -8.50 -25.34 15.77
CA GLU A 18 -8.07 -26.74 15.74
C GLU A 18 -8.85 -27.52 14.69
N LYS A 19 -10.16 -27.33 14.63
CA LYS A 19 -11.06 -27.97 13.67
C LYS A 19 -11.19 -27.20 12.36
N ILE A 20 -10.59 -26.00 12.28
CA ILE A 20 -10.66 -25.11 11.10
C ILE A 20 -12.13 -24.77 10.76
N LEU A 21 -12.88 -24.35 11.78
CA LEU A 21 -14.29 -24.02 11.69
C LEU A 21 -14.53 -22.58 12.18
N ILE A 22 -15.52 -21.93 11.59
CA ILE A 22 -16.08 -20.67 12.07
C ILE A 22 -17.58 -20.84 12.27
N LYS A 23 -18.09 -20.43 13.44
CA LYS A 23 -19.51 -20.31 13.71
C LYS A 23 -19.99 -18.92 13.31
N LEU A 24 -21.00 -18.87 12.49
CA LEU A 24 -21.60 -17.62 12.01
C LEU A 24 -23.10 -17.62 12.30
N PRO A 25 -23.68 -16.46 12.64
CA PRO A 25 -25.12 -16.33 12.79
C PRO A 25 -25.84 -16.88 11.56
N LYS A 26 -26.90 -17.68 11.72
CA LYS A 26 -27.69 -18.33 10.66
C LYS A 26 -26.97 -19.43 9.88
N LEU A 27 -25.65 -19.38 9.69
CA LEU A 27 -24.87 -20.40 8.93
C LEU A 27 -24.36 -21.52 9.82
N LYS A 28 -24.44 -21.36 11.15
CA LYS A 28 -23.85 -22.30 12.13
C LYS A 28 -22.35 -22.51 11.87
N TRP A 29 -21.82 -23.72 12.07
CA TRP A 29 -20.43 -24.05 11.85
C TRP A 29 -20.13 -24.26 10.37
N VAL A 30 -19.17 -23.51 9.85
CA VAL A 30 -18.71 -23.56 8.45
C VAL A 30 -17.23 -23.87 8.42
N LYS A 31 -16.83 -24.83 7.59
CA LYS A 31 -15.42 -25.15 7.38
C LYS A 31 -14.74 -24.02 6.63
N ILE A 32 -13.61 -23.57 7.12
CA ILE A 32 -12.79 -22.54 6.50
C ILE A 32 -11.46 -23.12 6.02
N LYS A 33 -10.79 -22.43 5.11
CA LYS A 33 -9.41 -22.71 4.76
C LYS A 33 -8.54 -21.68 5.46
N GLU A 34 -7.64 -22.12 6.30
CA GLU A 34 -6.74 -21.25 7.04
C GLU A 34 -5.70 -20.61 6.11
N TYR A 35 -5.45 -19.32 6.31
CA TYR A 35 -4.45 -18.56 5.54
C TYR A 35 -3.45 -17.81 6.43
N ARG A 36 -3.61 -17.83 7.77
CA ARG A 36 -2.74 -17.12 8.72
C ARG A 36 -2.38 -18.02 9.88
N ASN A 37 -1.24 -17.74 10.49
CA ASN A 37 -0.77 -18.46 11.67
C ASN A 37 -1.80 -18.38 12.80
N LYS A 38 -2.07 -19.53 13.43
CA LYS A 38 -3.05 -19.71 14.49
C LYS A 38 -2.77 -18.88 15.75
N GLU A 39 -1.52 -18.47 15.93
CA GLU A 39 -1.01 -17.86 17.16
C GLU A 39 -1.45 -16.41 17.39
N ASN A 40 -2.16 -15.77 16.45
CA ASN A 40 -2.34 -14.32 16.43
C ASN A 40 -3.79 -13.83 16.55
N ILE A 41 -4.69 -14.61 17.17
CA ILE A 41 -6.05 -14.13 17.46
C ILE A 41 -6.29 -14.22 18.97
N ASN A 42 -5.73 -13.24 19.70
CA ASN A 42 -5.81 -13.15 21.15
C ASN A 42 -6.77 -12.03 21.57
N GLY A 43 -7.95 -11.96 21.00
CA GLY A 43 -8.86 -10.88 21.27
C GLY A 43 -10.33 -11.25 21.11
N ARG A 44 -11.19 -10.27 21.40
CA ARG A 44 -12.63 -10.41 21.25
C ARG A 44 -13.05 -10.20 19.80
N ILE A 45 -13.74 -11.18 19.21
CA ILE A 45 -14.32 -11.02 17.88
C ILE A 45 -15.50 -10.03 17.95
N ARG A 46 -15.40 -8.92 17.22
CA ARG A 46 -16.43 -7.86 17.17
C ARG A 46 -17.40 -8.06 16.01
N SER A 47 -16.89 -8.47 14.85
CA SER A 47 -17.72 -8.67 13.66
C SER A 47 -17.06 -9.61 12.66
N ALA A 48 -17.85 -10.15 11.75
CA ALA A 48 -17.38 -10.88 10.58
C ALA A 48 -18.09 -10.40 9.33
N VAL A 49 -17.34 -10.21 8.25
CA VAL A 49 -17.86 -9.82 6.94
C VAL A 49 -17.60 -10.93 5.94
N ILE A 50 -18.67 -11.44 5.32
CA ILE A 50 -18.57 -12.47 4.27
C ILE A 50 -18.67 -11.78 2.93
N ARG A 51 -17.72 -12.07 2.03
CA ARG A 51 -17.76 -11.61 0.65
C ARG A 51 -17.52 -12.75 -0.33
N LYS A 52 -18.15 -12.66 -1.48
CA LYS A 52 -17.87 -13.53 -2.62
C LYS A 52 -16.93 -12.80 -3.58
N ASP A 53 -15.84 -13.45 -3.99
CA ASP A 53 -14.93 -12.95 -5.02
C ASP A 53 -14.67 -14.07 -6.03
N ALA A 54 -15.10 -13.87 -7.26
CA ALA A 54 -15.20 -14.89 -8.30
C ALA A 54 -16.05 -16.10 -7.80
N GLU A 55 -15.42 -17.27 -7.64
CA GLU A 55 -16.11 -18.50 -7.17
C GLU A 55 -15.82 -18.82 -5.69
N ARG A 56 -15.10 -17.94 -4.99
CA ARG A 56 -14.67 -18.19 -3.61
C ARG A 56 -15.37 -17.26 -2.63
N TYR A 57 -15.66 -17.78 -1.46
CA TYR A 57 -16.12 -17.00 -0.33
C TYR A 57 -14.95 -16.73 0.61
N TYR A 58 -14.94 -15.53 1.15
CA TYR A 58 -13.96 -15.06 2.14
C TYR A 58 -14.70 -14.52 3.34
N VAL A 59 -14.17 -14.79 4.52
CA VAL A 59 -14.62 -14.16 5.76
C VAL A 59 -13.49 -13.27 6.28
N SER A 60 -13.83 -12.02 6.59
CA SER A 60 -12.95 -11.09 7.29
C SER A 60 -13.48 -10.93 8.70
N ILE A 61 -12.64 -11.14 9.69
CA ILE A 61 -13.00 -11.07 11.11
C ILE A 61 -12.34 -9.82 11.69
N LEU A 62 -13.12 -9.00 12.38
CA LEU A 62 -12.61 -7.89 13.18
C LEU A 62 -12.41 -8.38 14.61
N VAL A 63 -11.18 -8.31 15.08
CA VAL A 63 -10.79 -8.67 16.44
C VAL A 63 -10.35 -7.41 17.17
N GLU A 64 -10.79 -7.26 18.40
CA GLU A 64 -10.35 -6.21 19.32
C GLU A 64 -9.35 -6.83 20.28
N GLU A 65 -8.18 -6.25 20.34
CA GLU A 65 -7.09 -6.70 21.20
C GLU A 65 -6.57 -5.50 22.00
N ASP A 66 -6.28 -5.73 23.27
CA ASP A 66 -5.57 -4.76 24.11
C ASP A 66 -4.08 -4.88 23.83
N VAL A 67 -3.52 -3.87 23.16
CA VAL A 67 -2.10 -3.84 22.83
C VAL A 67 -1.38 -2.88 23.76
N TYR A 68 -0.46 -3.39 24.57
CA TYR A 68 0.49 -2.54 25.30
C TYR A 68 1.43 -1.84 24.30
N LYS A 69 1.46 -0.51 24.34
CA LYS A 69 2.40 0.28 23.56
C LYS A 69 3.47 0.83 24.50
N PRO A 70 4.72 0.36 24.36
CA PRO A 70 5.82 0.94 25.13
C PRO A 70 6.06 2.41 24.75
N MET A 71 6.83 3.12 25.55
CA MET A 71 7.27 4.48 25.20
C MET A 71 8.02 4.46 23.86
N PHE A 72 7.66 5.38 22.96
CA PHE A 72 8.28 5.46 21.65
C PHE A 72 9.65 6.14 21.73
N THR A 73 10.70 5.37 21.49
CA THR A 73 12.09 5.84 21.44
C THR A 73 12.71 5.45 20.11
N PRO A 74 12.59 6.30 19.07
CA PRO A 74 13.07 5.94 17.74
C PRO A 74 14.58 5.91 17.68
N GLN A 75 15.12 4.89 17.00
CA GLN A 75 16.55 4.69 16.75
C GLN A 75 16.88 4.76 15.25
N SER A 76 15.88 4.72 14.40
CA SER A 76 16.05 4.69 12.95
C SER A 76 15.03 5.57 12.23
N ILE A 77 15.49 6.24 11.16
CA ILE A 77 14.67 7.08 10.29
C ILE A 77 15.02 6.81 8.84
N ILE A 78 14.01 6.78 7.98
CA ILE A 78 14.19 6.62 6.55
C ILE A 78 13.31 7.62 5.78
N GLY A 79 13.89 8.26 4.76
CA GLY A 79 13.16 9.03 3.76
C GLY A 79 12.83 8.16 2.55
N ILE A 80 11.63 8.28 2.03
CA ILE A 80 11.18 7.59 0.82
C ILE A 80 10.61 8.59 -0.20
N ASP A 81 11.15 8.55 -1.40
CA ASP A 81 10.59 9.22 -2.57
C ASP A 81 9.70 8.23 -3.34
N LEU A 82 8.44 8.63 -3.58
CA LEU A 82 7.42 7.81 -4.24
C LEU A 82 7.29 8.22 -5.70
N GLY A 83 7.68 7.34 -6.61
CA GLY A 83 7.76 7.62 -8.03
C GLY A 83 6.91 6.71 -8.93
N ILE A 84 6.84 7.10 -10.22
CA ILE A 84 6.15 6.31 -11.25
C ILE A 84 7.10 5.28 -11.86
N LYS A 85 8.35 5.64 -12.08
CA LYS A 85 9.37 4.77 -12.68
C LYS A 85 9.84 3.75 -11.65
N ASP A 86 10.51 4.22 -10.64
CA ASP A 86 10.83 3.46 -9.43
C ASP A 86 9.71 3.74 -8.44
N LEU A 87 9.09 2.69 -7.92
CA LEU A 87 7.92 2.82 -7.04
C LEU A 87 8.29 3.52 -5.74
N ILE A 88 9.48 3.22 -5.23
CA ILE A 88 10.08 3.85 -4.06
C ILE A 88 11.58 3.94 -4.26
N VAL A 89 12.15 5.09 -3.95
CA VAL A 89 13.60 5.27 -3.74
C VAL A 89 13.81 5.67 -2.29
N THR A 90 14.71 4.97 -1.59
CA THR A 90 14.97 5.21 -0.18
C THR A 90 16.24 6.04 0.04
N SER A 91 16.32 6.73 1.19
CA SER A 91 17.52 7.45 1.63
C SER A 91 18.73 6.53 1.91
N HIS A 92 18.55 5.21 1.86
CA HIS A 92 19.61 4.21 1.88
C HIS A 92 20.03 3.75 0.48
N ASN A 93 19.62 4.49 -0.57
CA ASN A 93 19.91 4.18 -1.97
C ASN A 93 19.31 2.85 -2.47
N GLU A 94 18.26 2.37 -1.85
CA GLU A 94 17.51 1.22 -2.34
C GLU A 94 16.39 1.69 -3.28
N LYS A 95 16.26 1.01 -4.43
CA LYS A 95 15.20 1.24 -5.42
C LYS A 95 14.27 0.05 -5.46
N ILE A 96 12.99 0.31 -5.30
CA ILE A 96 11.93 -0.70 -5.33
C ILE A 96 11.06 -0.47 -6.56
N GLU A 97 11.05 -1.45 -7.46
CA GLU A 97 10.31 -1.40 -8.70
C GLU A 97 8.90 -1.98 -8.57
N ASN A 98 8.03 -1.58 -9.49
CA ASN A 98 6.70 -2.18 -9.60
C ASN A 98 6.76 -3.52 -10.32
N THR A 99 6.65 -4.61 -9.59
CA THR A 99 6.69 -5.99 -10.12
C THR A 99 5.33 -6.51 -10.59
N ILE A 100 4.28 -5.68 -10.59
CA ILE A 100 2.94 -6.10 -11.00
C ILE A 100 2.90 -6.28 -12.52
N LYS A 101 2.68 -7.52 -12.97
CA LYS A 101 2.57 -7.84 -14.40
C LYS A 101 1.38 -7.12 -15.04
N ASP A 102 1.62 -6.42 -16.15
CA ASP A 102 0.54 -5.85 -16.97
C ASP A 102 -0.29 -6.97 -17.63
N ARG A 103 -1.57 -6.98 -17.34
CA ARG A 103 -2.55 -7.93 -17.89
C ARG A 103 -3.58 -7.24 -18.78
N SER A 104 -3.37 -5.99 -19.15
CA SER A 104 -4.31 -5.16 -19.91
C SER A 104 -4.65 -5.77 -21.27
N LYS A 105 -3.65 -6.28 -21.99
CA LYS A 105 -3.85 -6.96 -23.31
C LYS A 105 -4.78 -8.16 -23.18
N ARG A 106 -4.57 -9.01 -22.16
CA ARG A 106 -5.40 -10.19 -21.90
C ARG A 106 -6.82 -9.79 -21.50
N LEU A 107 -6.96 -8.77 -20.65
CA LEU A 107 -8.26 -8.25 -20.23
C LEU A 107 -9.07 -7.74 -21.43
N LYS A 108 -8.46 -6.91 -22.30
CA LYS A 108 -9.09 -6.41 -23.52
C LYS A 108 -9.57 -7.56 -24.43
N GLY A 109 -8.77 -8.61 -24.60
CA GLY A 109 -9.16 -9.80 -25.37
C GLY A 109 -10.39 -10.50 -24.79
N LEU A 110 -10.41 -10.70 -23.46
CA LEU A 110 -11.55 -11.31 -22.77
C LEU A 110 -12.81 -10.43 -22.83
N GLN A 111 -12.67 -9.11 -22.73
CA GLN A 111 -13.79 -8.17 -22.85
C GLN A 111 -14.41 -8.20 -24.26
N ARG A 112 -13.58 -8.22 -25.32
CA ARG A 112 -14.06 -8.37 -26.71
C ARG A 112 -14.78 -9.71 -26.91
N ALA A 113 -14.24 -10.80 -26.36
CA ALA A 113 -14.88 -12.12 -26.42
C ALA A 113 -16.23 -12.13 -25.66
N LEU A 114 -16.30 -11.45 -24.50
CA LEU A 114 -17.53 -11.29 -23.73
C LEU A 114 -18.62 -10.55 -24.52
N ALA A 115 -18.24 -9.47 -25.22
CA ALA A 115 -19.16 -8.68 -26.02
C ALA A 115 -19.80 -9.47 -27.17
N ARG A 116 -19.08 -10.47 -27.72
CA ARG A 116 -19.57 -11.32 -28.81
C ARG A 116 -20.46 -12.47 -28.31
N CYS A 117 -20.56 -12.74 -27.02
CA CYS A 117 -21.34 -13.83 -26.48
C CYS A 117 -22.82 -13.48 -26.35
N LYS A 118 -23.70 -14.41 -26.73
CA LYS A 118 -25.13 -14.30 -26.49
C LYS A 118 -25.41 -14.16 -25.00
N GLU A 119 -26.31 -13.21 -24.65
CA GLU A 119 -26.73 -12.98 -23.29
C GLU A 119 -27.34 -14.25 -22.66
N GLY A 120 -27.07 -14.50 -21.37
CA GLY A 120 -27.51 -15.71 -20.68
C GLY A 120 -26.76 -17.01 -21.03
N SER A 121 -25.89 -17.02 -22.05
CA SER A 121 -25.23 -18.26 -22.49
C SER A 121 -24.17 -18.76 -21.48
N LYS A 122 -23.96 -20.09 -21.43
CA LYS A 122 -22.91 -20.71 -20.63
C LYS A 122 -21.51 -20.19 -21.00
N ASN A 123 -21.26 -19.86 -22.26
CA ASN A 123 -19.99 -19.28 -22.70
C ASN A 123 -19.77 -17.89 -22.14
N ARG A 124 -20.80 -17.04 -22.13
CA ARG A 124 -20.75 -15.72 -21.52
C ARG A 124 -20.38 -15.82 -20.02
N TYR A 125 -21.00 -16.75 -19.31
CA TYR A 125 -20.67 -17.00 -17.90
C TYR A 125 -19.20 -17.42 -17.70
N LYS A 126 -18.70 -18.37 -18.53
CA LYS A 126 -17.29 -18.81 -18.47
C LYS A 126 -16.31 -17.65 -18.71
N ILE A 127 -16.61 -16.75 -19.65
CA ILE A 127 -15.76 -15.60 -19.93
C ILE A 127 -15.81 -14.56 -18.79
N LYS A 128 -17.01 -14.26 -18.27
CA LYS A 128 -17.15 -13.41 -17.06
C LYS A 128 -16.28 -13.94 -15.91
N LEU A 129 -16.30 -15.23 -15.68
CA LEU A 129 -15.49 -15.85 -14.63
C LEU A 129 -13.99 -15.72 -14.90
N LYS A 130 -13.53 -15.89 -16.16
CA LYS A 130 -12.12 -15.65 -16.54
C LYS A 130 -11.70 -14.20 -16.26
N ILE A 131 -12.55 -13.23 -16.55
CA ILE A 131 -12.31 -11.81 -16.25
C ILE A 131 -12.23 -11.58 -14.73
N GLN A 132 -13.18 -12.10 -13.96
CA GLN A 132 -13.17 -11.99 -12.50
C GLN A 132 -11.90 -12.57 -11.88
N ARG A 133 -11.48 -13.76 -12.31
CA ARG A 133 -10.23 -14.40 -11.88
C ARG A 133 -8.99 -13.59 -12.26
N LEU A 134 -9.00 -12.93 -13.42
CA LEU A 134 -7.91 -12.07 -13.85
C LEU A 134 -7.80 -10.83 -12.96
N TRP A 135 -8.93 -10.18 -12.66
CA TRP A 135 -8.99 -9.07 -11.72
C TRP A 135 -8.55 -9.48 -10.30
N GLN A 136 -9.02 -10.64 -9.84
CA GLN A 136 -8.61 -11.17 -8.53
C GLN A 136 -7.09 -11.36 -8.45
N LYS A 137 -6.47 -11.97 -9.48
CA LYS A 137 -5.02 -12.13 -9.55
C LYS A 137 -4.28 -10.78 -9.51
N THR A 138 -4.78 -9.78 -10.22
CA THR A 138 -4.17 -8.45 -10.23
C THR A 138 -4.28 -7.75 -8.87
N ARG A 139 -5.45 -7.80 -8.24
CA ARG A 139 -5.64 -7.23 -6.88
C ARG A 139 -4.76 -7.94 -5.85
N ASN A 140 -4.66 -9.27 -5.92
CA ASN A 140 -3.84 -10.02 -4.97
C ASN A 140 -2.35 -9.72 -5.15
N ALA A 141 -1.86 -9.64 -6.38
CA ALA A 141 -0.48 -9.26 -6.66
C ALA A 141 -0.17 -7.83 -6.16
N ARG A 142 -1.11 -6.88 -6.37
CA ARG A 142 -0.98 -5.52 -5.86
C ARG A 142 -0.93 -5.48 -4.33
N LYS A 143 -1.83 -6.18 -3.66
CA LYS A 143 -1.80 -6.29 -2.20
C LYS A 143 -0.49 -6.89 -1.69
N HIS A 144 -0.03 -7.97 -2.31
CA HIS A 144 1.22 -8.62 -1.92
C HIS A 144 2.38 -7.61 -1.99
N LEU A 145 2.55 -6.94 -3.13
CA LEU A 145 3.60 -5.94 -3.30
C LEU A 145 3.53 -4.83 -2.23
N ILE A 146 2.33 -4.26 -1.99
CA ILE A 146 2.15 -3.21 -0.98
C ILE A 146 2.52 -3.72 0.41
N TYR A 147 2.05 -4.92 0.78
CA TYR A 147 2.33 -5.48 2.10
C TYR A 147 3.80 -5.84 2.29
N ASP A 148 4.47 -6.37 1.27
CA ASP A 148 5.90 -6.69 1.32
C ASP A 148 6.72 -5.42 1.54
N ILE A 149 6.48 -4.39 0.73
CA ILE A 149 7.16 -3.09 0.85
C ILE A 149 6.92 -2.48 2.24
N THR A 150 5.66 -2.35 2.63
CA THR A 150 5.31 -1.69 3.89
C THR A 150 5.76 -2.47 5.12
N ASN A 151 5.76 -3.81 5.08
CA ASN A 151 6.30 -4.65 6.14
C ASN A 151 7.81 -4.48 6.27
N LYS A 152 8.55 -4.44 5.15
CA LYS A 152 9.99 -4.21 5.15
C LYS A 152 10.31 -2.84 5.77
N LEU A 153 9.70 -1.77 5.27
CA LEU A 153 9.94 -0.42 5.78
C LEU A 153 9.68 -0.30 7.28
N ILE A 154 8.56 -0.89 7.76
CA ILE A 154 8.18 -0.81 9.17
C ILE A 154 9.06 -1.70 10.05
N LYS A 155 9.51 -2.86 9.54
CA LYS A 155 10.39 -3.75 10.30
C LYS A 155 11.76 -3.13 10.55
N GLU A 156 12.29 -2.41 9.55
CA GLU A 156 13.65 -1.89 9.56
C GLU A 156 13.77 -0.46 10.13
N ASN A 157 12.65 0.30 10.19
CA ASN A 157 12.70 1.70 10.57
C ASN A 157 11.61 2.07 11.59
N ASP A 158 11.93 3.03 12.47
CA ASP A 158 11.00 3.54 13.49
C ASP A 158 10.23 4.76 13.00
N ILE A 159 10.90 5.62 12.22
CA ILE A 159 10.30 6.78 11.58
C ILE A 159 10.44 6.61 10.07
N ILE A 160 9.31 6.72 9.36
CA ILE A 160 9.26 6.73 7.90
C ILE A 160 8.81 8.11 7.48
N VAL A 161 9.54 8.73 6.56
CA VAL A 161 9.22 10.06 6.03
C VAL A 161 8.91 9.96 4.55
N CYS A 162 7.83 10.59 4.11
CA CYS A 162 7.46 10.69 2.69
C CYS A 162 6.86 12.06 2.38
N GLU A 163 6.70 12.38 1.10
CA GLU A 163 5.96 13.56 0.67
C GLU A 163 4.44 13.40 0.87
N ASP A 164 3.73 14.51 1.10
CA ASP A 164 2.26 14.56 1.02
C ASP A 164 1.83 14.65 -0.44
N LEU A 165 1.73 13.52 -1.11
CA LEU A 165 1.35 13.46 -2.52
C LEU A 165 -0.15 13.67 -2.71
N ASP A 166 -0.55 14.65 -3.53
CA ASP A 166 -1.91 14.80 -4.00
C ASP A 166 -2.19 13.86 -5.18
N ILE A 167 -2.40 12.59 -4.84
CA ILE A 167 -2.68 11.54 -5.83
C ILE A 167 -3.92 11.88 -6.68
N LYS A 168 -4.92 12.58 -6.13
CA LYS A 168 -6.13 12.95 -6.87
C LYS A 168 -5.81 13.98 -7.97
N SER A 169 -4.99 14.97 -7.65
CA SER A 169 -4.52 15.95 -8.62
C SER A 169 -3.67 15.33 -9.72
N MET A 170 -2.79 14.37 -9.36
CA MET A 170 -1.95 13.66 -10.34
C MET A 170 -2.77 12.87 -11.36
N TYR A 171 -3.97 12.39 -11.04
CA TYR A 171 -4.86 11.72 -12.00
C TYR A 171 -5.46 12.66 -13.05
N LYS A 172 -5.43 13.98 -12.85
CA LYS A 172 -5.91 14.95 -13.83
C LYS A 172 -4.93 15.11 -14.99
N ASP A 173 -3.66 14.78 -14.79
CA ASP A 173 -2.67 14.75 -15.85
C ASP A 173 -2.81 13.46 -16.67
N HIS A 174 -3.33 13.60 -17.89
CA HIS A 174 -3.57 12.48 -18.81
C HIS A 174 -2.29 11.71 -19.19
N ASN A 175 -1.12 12.36 -19.15
CA ASN A 175 0.16 11.75 -19.51
C ASN A 175 0.60 10.71 -18.49
N ILE A 176 0.30 10.95 -17.19
CA ILE A 176 0.72 10.08 -16.11
C ILE A 176 -0.41 9.22 -15.55
N ALA A 177 -1.68 9.56 -15.82
CA ALA A 177 -2.85 8.86 -15.27
C ALA A 177 -2.85 7.34 -15.53
N LYS A 178 -2.42 6.92 -16.73
CA LYS A 178 -2.30 5.49 -17.06
C LYS A 178 -1.24 4.80 -16.21
N SER A 179 -0.10 5.44 -16.00
CA SER A 179 1.00 4.92 -15.17
C SER A 179 0.60 4.89 -13.70
N LEU A 180 -0.10 5.92 -13.21
CA LEU A 180 -0.64 5.95 -11.85
C LEU A 180 -1.64 4.81 -11.58
N ASN A 181 -2.48 4.45 -12.56
CA ASN A 181 -3.40 3.31 -12.41
C ASN A 181 -2.68 1.99 -12.18
N SER A 182 -1.48 1.82 -12.72
CA SER A 182 -0.66 0.62 -12.51
C SER A 182 0.17 0.68 -11.24
N ASN A 183 0.47 1.87 -10.72
CA ASN A 183 1.28 2.08 -9.52
C ASN A 183 0.42 2.30 -8.28
N PRO A 184 0.66 1.55 -7.18
CA PRO A 184 -0.16 1.61 -5.98
C PRO A 184 0.29 2.70 -4.98
N LEU A 185 0.75 3.88 -5.43
CA LEU A 185 1.34 4.92 -4.57
C LEU A 185 0.41 5.31 -3.40
N GLY A 186 -0.83 5.67 -3.71
CA GLY A 186 -1.80 6.06 -2.68
C GLY A 186 -2.15 4.92 -1.72
N GLU A 187 -2.21 3.68 -2.22
CA GLU A 187 -2.48 2.50 -1.38
C GLU A 187 -1.31 2.24 -0.42
N ILE A 188 -0.05 2.46 -0.85
CA ILE A 188 1.14 2.34 0.01
C ILE A 188 1.06 3.31 1.18
N ILE A 189 0.77 4.59 0.93
CA ILE A 189 0.63 5.62 1.97
C ILE A 189 -0.48 5.24 2.96
N ILE A 190 -1.65 4.82 2.46
CA ILE A 190 -2.77 4.39 3.31
C ILE A 190 -2.37 3.21 4.20
N VAL A 191 -1.67 2.23 3.64
CA VAL A 191 -1.23 1.05 4.40
C VAL A 191 -0.15 1.42 5.41
N LEU A 192 0.79 2.30 5.08
CA LEU A 192 1.78 2.81 6.03
C LEU A 192 1.11 3.52 7.20
N LYS A 193 0.14 4.41 6.95
CA LYS A 193 -0.57 5.17 8.00
C LYS A 193 -1.13 4.28 9.11
N TYR A 194 -1.84 3.21 8.79
CA TYR A 194 -2.39 2.36 9.85
C TYR A 194 -1.37 1.38 10.43
N LYS A 195 -0.42 0.91 9.63
CA LYS A 195 0.59 -0.04 10.12
C LYS A 195 1.58 0.58 11.10
N VAL A 196 2.00 1.85 10.88
CA VAL A 196 2.87 2.54 11.86
C VAL A 196 2.17 2.67 13.21
N LEU A 197 0.85 2.96 13.22
CA LEU A 197 0.06 2.99 14.45
C LEU A 197 0.00 1.64 15.15
N TRP A 198 -0.15 0.54 14.39
CA TRP A 198 -0.17 -0.81 14.96
C TRP A 198 1.18 -1.25 15.52
N ASN A 199 2.26 -0.78 14.93
CA ASN A 199 3.63 -1.15 15.33
C ASN A 199 4.30 -0.14 16.26
N ASN A 200 3.55 0.84 16.79
CA ASN A 200 4.07 1.92 17.63
C ASN A 200 5.25 2.65 16.98
N LYS A 201 5.09 3.02 15.71
CA LYS A 201 6.07 3.73 14.88
C LYS A 201 5.47 5.02 14.33
N LYS A 202 6.25 5.87 13.68
CA LYS A 202 5.79 7.19 13.20
C LYS A 202 5.92 7.28 11.67
N LEU A 203 4.89 7.82 11.02
CA LEU A 203 4.94 8.27 9.62
C LEU A 203 4.87 9.79 9.63
N ILE A 204 5.84 10.43 9.01
CA ILE A 204 5.89 11.89 8.84
C ILE A 204 5.66 12.18 7.36
N GLN A 205 4.70 13.05 7.05
CA GLN A 205 4.50 13.54 5.71
C GLN A 205 4.99 14.99 5.64
N ILE A 206 6.02 15.25 4.83
CA ILE A 206 6.53 16.60 4.62
C ILE A 206 5.62 17.38 3.67
N ASP A 207 5.78 18.70 3.64
CA ASP A 207 5.01 19.56 2.75
C ASP A 207 5.21 19.16 1.28
N ARG A 208 4.11 19.09 0.51
CA ARG A 208 4.11 18.73 -0.91
C ARG A 208 4.85 19.71 -1.81
N TYR A 209 5.05 20.94 -1.36
CA TYR A 209 5.76 22.00 -2.10
C TYR A 209 7.23 22.07 -1.74
N TYR A 210 7.68 21.27 -0.77
CA TYR A 210 9.09 21.19 -0.45
C TYR A 210 9.88 20.70 -1.68
N PRO A 211 10.89 21.46 -2.14
CA PRO A 211 11.59 21.16 -3.41
C PRO A 211 12.64 20.05 -3.25
N SER A 212 12.25 18.90 -2.71
CA SER A 212 13.11 17.77 -2.35
C SER A 212 14.10 17.38 -3.45
N SER A 213 13.65 17.33 -4.70
CA SER A 213 14.47 16.95 -5.86
C SER A 213 15.34 18.07 -6.42
N GLN A 214 15.14 19.34 -5.96
CA GLN A 214 15.85 20.50 -6.48
C GLN A 214 16.97 20.97 -5.51
N VAL A 215 16.92 20.56 -4.25
CA VAL A 215 17.90 20.93 -3.23
C VAL A 215 19.01 19.89 -3.21
N CYS A 216 20.26 20.33 -3.16
CA CYS A 216 21.40 19.45 -2.97
C CYS A 216 21.44 18.99 -1.51
N SER A 217 21.43 17.66 -1.29
CA SER A 217 21.45 17.10 0.07
C SER A 217 22.77 17.29 0.83
N VAL A 218 23.81 17.82 0.18
CA VAL A 218 25.15 18.04 0.77
C VAL A 218 25.35 19.51 1.16
N CYS A 219 25.00 20.45 0.29
CA CYS A 219 25.26 21.88 0.52
C CYS A 219 24.00 22.76 0.55
N GLU A 220 22.83 22.15 0.47
CA GLU A 220 21.51 22.82 0.52
C GLU A 220 21.26 23.82 -0.63
N PHE A 221 22.13 23.91 -1.62
CA PHE A 221 21.92 24.75 -2.79
C PHE A 221 20.70 24.28 -3.59
N GLN A 222 19.77 25.21 -3.86
CA GLN A 222 18.58 24.91 -4.68
C GLN A 222 18.85 25.19 -6.16
N ASN A 223 18.90 24.14 -6.97
CA ASN A 223 19.00 24.22 -8.43
C ASN A 223 17.60 24.14 -9.07
N LYS A 224 17.10 25.29 -9.54
CA LYS A 224 15.77 25.39 -10.17
C LYS A 224 15.66 24.69 -11.53
N GLU A 225 16.78 24.41 -12.20
CA GLU A 225 16.79 23.71 -13.50
C GLU A 225 16.32 22.25 -13.35
N LEU A 226 16.47 21.67 -12.16
CA LEU A 226 16.01 20.32 -11.82
C LEU A 226 14.49 20.16 -11.77
N LYS A 227 13.70 21.22 -12.03
CA LYS A 227 12.27 21.10 -12.33
C LYS A 227 12.02 20.22 -13.56
N ASN A 228 12.97 20.16 -14.48
CA ASN A 228 12.89 19.27 -15.63
C ASN A 228 13.01 17.80 -15.18
N LEU A 229 11.90 17.05 -15.29
CA LEU A 229 11.81 15.66 -14.86
C LEU A 229 12.68 14.69 -15.68
N SER A 230 13.20 15.11 -16.84
CA SER A 230 14.09 14.29 -17.67
C SER A 230 15.51 14.19 -17.10
N ILE A 231 15.92 15.14 -16.27
CA ILE A 231 17.24 15.16 -15.63
C ILE A 231 17.22 14.18 -14.47
N ARG A 232 17.90 13.03 -14.60
CA ARG A 232 17.96 11.98 -13.57
C ARG A 232 19.27 11.98 -12.79
N LYS A 233 20.35 12.45 -13.43
CA LYS A 233 21.66 12.60 -12.80
C LYS A 233 22.16 14.01 -13.05
N TYR A 234 22.77 14.60 -12.04
CA TYR A 234 23.31 15.94 -12.13
C TYR A 234 24.51 16.11 -11.20
N GLU A 235 25.31 17.13 -11.46
CA GLU A 235 26.39 17.59 -10.58
C GLU A 235 25.97 18.94 -9.97
N CYS A 236 26.12 19.07 -8.67
CA CYS A 236 25.79 20.31 -7.98
C CYS A 236 26.78 21.41 -8.40
N PRO A 237 26.32 22.58 -8.86
CA PRO A 237 27.21 23.64 -9.34
C PRO A 237 28.04 24.30 -8.22
N ILE A 238 27.71 24.08 -6.97
CA ILE A 238 28.39 24.69 -5.81
C ILE A 238 29.38 23.73 -5.17
N CYS A 239 28.95 22.50 -4.80
CA CYS A 239 29.81 21.55 -4.10
C CYS A 239 30.34 20.43 -5.01
N HIS A 240 30.00 20.43 -6.28
CA HIS A 240 30.44 19.46 -7.29
C HIS A 240 30.10 17.99 -6.99
N THR A 241 29.19 17.75 -6.04
CA THR A 241 28.72 16.39 -5.73
C THR A 241 27.81 15.91 -6.86
N LYS A 242 28.07 14.67 -7.31
CA LYS A 242 27.24 13.98 -8.31
C LYS A 242 26.06 13.28 -7.63
N HIS A 243 24.85 13.56 -8.09
CA HIS A 243 23.63 13.03 -7.54
C HIS A 243 22.84 12.19 -8.54
N ASP A 244 22.24 11.09 -8.05
CA ASP A 244 21.02 10.55 -8.62
C ASP A 244 19.87 11.37 -8.02
N ARG A 245 19.01 11.92 -8.87
CA ARG A 245 17.98 12.89 -8.47
C ARG A 245 17.00 12.30 -7.45
N ASP A 246 16.51 11.09 -7.71
CA ASP A 246 15.48 10.45 -6.90
C ASP A 246 16.09 10.02 -5.54
N PHE A 247 17.34 9.56 -5.54
CA PHE A 247 18.09 9.30 -4.30
C PHE A 247 18.32 10.59 -3.49
N ASN A 248 18.79 11.66 -4.14
CA ASN A 248 18.98 12.97 -3.49
C ASN A 248 17.65 13.47 -2.87
N ALA A 249 16.53 13.31 -3.58
CA ALA A 249 15.21 13.65 -3.06
C ALA A 249 14.86 12.87 -1.80
N SER A 250 15.08 11.56 -1.78
CA SER A 250 14.79 10.72 -0.60
C SER A 250 15.61 11.11 0.62
N VAL A 251 16.87 11.54 0.44
CA VAL A 251 17.73 12.05 1.51
C VAL A 251 17.19 13.40 2.05
N ASN A 252 16.81 14.32 1.16
CA ASN A 252 16.21 15.60 1.56
C ASN A 252 14.88 15.41 2.29
N ILE A 253 14.04 14.49 1.85
CA ILE A 253 12.78 14.09 2.51
C ILE A 253 13.08 13.62 3.93
N MET A 254 14.09 12.76 4.11
CA MET A 254 14.50 12.28 5.43
C MET A 254 14.91 13.41 6.36
N PHE A 255 15.77 14.33 5.91
CA PHE A 255 16.24 15.45 6.72
C PHE A 255 15.12 16.42 7.08
N GLU A 256 14.23 16.72 6.14
CA GLU A 256 13.08 17.59 6.41
C GLU A 256 12.13 16.94 7.44
N GLY A 257 11.87 15.64 7.31
CA GLY A 257 11.10 14.91 8.30
C GLY A 257 11.75 14.85 9.67
N LEU A 258 13.10 14.78 9.73
CA LEU A 258 13.83 14.85 11.00
C LEU A 258 13.66 16.22 11.66
N LYS A 259 13.74 17.33 10.90
CA LYS A 259 13.48 18.68 11.40
C LYS A 259 12.07 18.78 12.01
N ILE A 260 11.04 18.30 11.30
CA ILE A 260 9.67 18.29 11.81
C ILE A 260 9.57 17.45 13.08
N TYR A 261 10.18 16.28 13.13
CA TYR A 261 10.16 15.42 14.32
C TYR A 261 10.79 16.11 15.54
N MET A 262 11.91 16.79 15.35
CA MET A 262 12.59 17.52 16.44
C MET A 262 11.75 18.70 16.95
N GLN A 263 11.03 19.39 16.07
CA GLN A 263 10.10 20.47 16.46
C GLN A 263 8.89 19.95 17.27
N ASP A 264 8.41 18.75 16.99
CA ASP A 264 7.31 18.13 17.75
C ASP A 264 7.72 17.74 19.18
N LEU A 265 9.02 17.70 19.49
CA LEU A 265 9.55 17.34 20.82
C LEU A 265 9.81 18.55 21.72
N THR A 266 9.86 19.75 21.14
CA THR A 266 10.08 21.03 21.87
C THR A 266 8.75 21.68 22.20
#